data_3ca98aa563f33fb7c0f236ee914465bf
#
_entry.id   3ca98aa563f33fb7c0f236ee914465bf
#
_cell.length_a   1.000
_cell.length_b   1.000
_cell.length_c   1.000
_cell.angle_alpha   90.00
_cell.angle_beta   90.00
_cell.angle_gamma   90.00
#
_symmetry.space_group_name_H-M   'P 1'
#
loop_
_entity.id
_entity.type
_entity.pdbx_description
1 polymer ?
#
loop_
_entity_poly.entity_id
_entity_poly.type
_entity_poly.pdbx_seq_one_letter_code
_entity_poly.pdbx_strand_id
1 'polypeptide(L)'
;MKIIHFSDLHIGYTRYSKGIDLETGLDNRIVDFLNTFDELVNYALQENVDLVIFAGDAYKDRNPSQTHQKEFAKRLLKLTKANIPVALIVGNHDMPGNKGRATALDIFPTMNLDNITVIDKLQLYEINTKSGNPIQILGMPWIRKGSLISRL
;
A
#
# COMPACT_ATOMS: atom_id res chain seq x y z
N MET A 1 19.61 -10.60 -1.71
CA MET A 1 18.42 -9.83 -1.30
C MET A 1 17.57 -9.58 -2.52
N LYS A 2 16.26 -9.94 -2.45
CA LYS A 2 15.26 -9.69 -3.49
C LYS A 2 14.23 -8.72 -2.95
N ILE A 3 13.94 -7.65 -3.69
CA ILE A 3 12.94 -6.63 -3.30
C ILE A 3 11.95 -6.47 -4.43
N ILE A 4 10.66 -6.47 -4.10
CA ILE A 4 9.61 -6.04 -5.03
C ILE A 4 9.30 -4.57 -4.75
N HIS A 5 9.27 -3.77 -5.80
CA HIS A 5 8.90 -2.36 -5.74
C HIS A 5 7.80 -2.08 -6.77
N PHE A 6 6.65 -1.58 -6.32
CA PHE A 6 5.50 -1.27 -7.16
C PHE A 6 4.69 -0.11 -6.59
N SER A 7 3.76 0.43 -7.38
CA SER A 7 2.89 1.57 -7.03
C SER A 7 1.57 1.52 -7.79
N ASP A 8 0.70 2.49 -7.54
CA ASP A 8 -0.43 2.85 -8.40
C ASP A 8 -1.48 1.74 -8.58
N LEU A 9 -1.86 1.07 -7.49
CA LEU A 9 -2.93 0.07 -7.53
C LEU A 9 -4.30 0.68 -7.83
N HIS A 10 -4.57 1.91 -7.35
CA HIS A 10 -5.81 2.64 -7.56
C HIS A 10 -7.08 1.79 -7.39
N ILE A 11 -7.13 0.96 -6.34
CA ILE A 11 -8.31 0.14 -6.03
C ILE A 11 -9.54 1.04 -5.90
N GLY A 12 -10.59 0.72 -6.64
CA GLY A 12 -11.79 1.55 -6.74
C GLY A 12 -11.93 2.29 -8.08
N TYR A 13 -10.98 2.14 -8.99
CA TYR A 13 -11.11 2.69 -10.35
C TYR A 13 -12.01 1.79 -11.20
N THR A 14 -13.21 2.30 -11.53
CA THR A 14 -14.26 1.52 -12.24
C THR A 14 -14.53 2.02 -13.67
N ARG A 15 -13.74 2.99 -14.17
CA ARG A 15 -13.92 3.47 -15.54
C ARG A 15 -13.73 2.32 -16.53
N TYR A 16 -14.65 2.19 -17.48
CA TYR A 16 -14.73 1.09 -18.45
C TYR A 16 -15.07 -0.27 -17.83
N SER A 17 -15.73 -0.30 -16.67
CA SER A 17 -16.28 -1.54 -16.11
C SER A 17 -17.28 -2.17 -17.08
N LYS A 18 -17.31 -3.52 -17.07
CA LYS A 18 -18.24 -4.33 -17.85
C LYS A 18 -19.36 -4.92 -16.99
N GLY A 19 -19.50 -4.48 -15.73
CA GLY A 19 -20.52 -4.96 -14.80
C GLY A 19 -19.95 -5.48 -13.49
N ILE A 20 -20.75 -6.27 -12.80
CA ILE A 20 -20.44 -6.85 -11.48
C ILE A 20 -20.05 -8.31 -11.65
N ASP A 21 -19.00 -8.71 -11.00
CA ASP A 21 -18.60 -10.11 -10.87
C ASP A 21 -19.57 -10.83 -9.93
N LEU A 22 -20.16 -11.93 -10.39
CA LEU A 22 -21.23 -12.63 -9.67
C LEU A 22 -20.72 -13.42 -8.47
N GLU A 23 -19.44 -13.78 -8.41
CA GLU A 23 -18.87 -14.52 -7.28
C GLU A 23 -18.49 -13.60 -6.13
N THR A 24 -17.88 -12.47 -6.45
CA THR A 24 -17.35 -11.53 -5.45
C THR A 24 -18.32 -10.40 -5.10
N GLY A 25 -19.28 -10.11 -5.99
CA GLY A 25 -20.15 -8.94 -5.89
C GLY A 25 -19.44 -7.62 -6.15
N LEU A 26 -18.18 -7.67 -6.58
CA LEU A 26 -17.37 -6.48 -6.89
C LEU A 26 -17.53 -6.10 -8.37
N ASP A 27 -17.23 -4.84 -8.66
CA ASP A 27 -17.07 -4.39 -10.03
C ASP A 27 -15.95 -5.21 -10.74
N ASN A 28 -16.18 -5.67 -11.96
CA ASN A 28 -15.24 -6.49 -12.71
C ASN A 28 -13.87 -5.82 -12.86
N ARG A 29 -13.85 -4.48 -12.98
CA ARG A 29 -12.59 -3.75 -13.07
C ARG A 29 -11.80 -3.77 -11.77
N ILE A 30 -12.48 -3.74 -10.64
CA ILE A 30 -11.84 -3.91 -9.33
C ILE A 30 -11.26 -5.33 -9.21
N VAL A 31 -12.00 -6.35 -9.65
CA VAL A 31 -11.51 -7.73 -9.66
C VAL A 31 -10.24 -7.87 -10.50
N ASP A 32 -10.15 -7.23 -11.66
CA ASP A 32 -8.94 -7.22 -12.49
C ASP A 32 -7.72 -6.67 -11.72
N PHE A 33 -7.87 -5.52 -11.04
CA PHE A 33 -6.79 -4.94 -10.23
C PHE A 33 -6.40 -5.83 -9.06
N LEU A 34 -7.39 -6.45 -8.40
CA LEU A 34 -7.14 -7.35 -7.29
C LEU A 34 -6.44 -8.63 -7.73
N ASN A 35 -6.76 -9.17 -8.91
CA ASN A 35 -6.09 -10.32 -9.50
C ASN A 35 -4.62 -10.01 -9.81
N THR A 36 -4.34 -8.86 -10.43
CA THR A 36 -2.97 -8.42 -10.68
C THR A 36 -2.17 -8.26 -9.37
N PHE A 37 -2.81 -7.72 -8.33
CA PHE A 37 -2.17 -7.63 -7.02
C PHE A 37 -1.97 -9.01 -6.38
N ASP A 38 -2.91 -9.95 -6.54
CA ASP A 38 -2.74 -11.34 -6.09
C ASP A 38 -1.58 -12.04 -6.82
N GLU A 39 -1.39 -11.81 -8.13
CA GLU A 39 -0.24 -12.33 -8.89
C GLU A 39 1.09 -11.83 -8.28
N LEU A 40 1.19 -10.53 -7.99
CA LEU A 40 2.37 -9.95 -7.35
C LEU A 40 2.62 -10.56 -5.97
N VAL A 41 1.57 -10.67 -5.15
CA VAL A 41 1.67 -11.28 -3.80
C VAL A 41 2.10 -12.75 -3.89
N ASN A 42 1.51 -13.52 -4.80
CA ASN A 42 1.86 -14.90 -5.00
C ASN A 42 3.32 -15.06 -5.49
N TYR A 43 3.77 -14.18 -6.39
CA TYR A 43 5.16 -14.15 -6.82
C TYR A 43 6.10 -13.84 -5.64
N ALA A 44 5.74 -12.86 -4.80
CA ALA A 44 6.52 -12.53 -3.61
C ALA A 44 6.68 -13.73 -2.65
N LEU A 45 5.60 -14.50 -2.47
CA LEU A 45 5.59 -15.70 -1.63
C LEU A 45 6.42 -16.83 -2.24
N GLN A 46 6.26 -17.11 -3.53
CA GLN A 46 6.97 -18.18 -4.25
C GLN A 46 8.48 -17.91 -4.31
N GLU A 47 8.86 -16.69 -4.63
CA GLU A 47 10.25 -16.27 -4.71
C GLU A 47 10.91 -15.97 -3.37
N ASN A 48 10.11 -16.05 -2.29
CA ASN A 48 10.55 -15.80 -0.92
C ASN A 48 11.34 -14.48 -0.81
N VAL A 49 10.72 -13.38 -1.28
CA VAL A 49 11.38 -12.07 -1.33
C VAL A 49 11.69 -11.52 0.06
N ASP A 50 12.70 -10.68 0.14
CA ASP A 50 13.18 -10.12 1.41
C ASP A 50 12.37 -8.91 1.89
N LEU A 51 11.76 -8.16 0.95
CA LEU A 51 11.00 -6.94 1.24
C LEU A 51 10.07 -6.61 0.08
N VAL A 52 8.91 -6.08 0.40
CA VAL A 52 7.98 -5.46 -0.56
C VAL A 52 7.87 -3.97 -0.26
N ILE A 53 8.10 -3.12 -1.28
CA ILE A 53 7.95 -1.67 -1.21
C ILE A 53 6.78 -1.27 -2.10
N PHE A 54 5.77 -0.66 -1.50
CA PHE A 54 4.65 -0.05 -2.18
C PHE A 54 4.79 1.47 -2.17
N ALA A 55 4.96 2.07 -3.34
CA ALA A 55 5.32 3.47 -3.48
C ALA A 55 4.11 4.42 -3.65
N GLY A 56 2.97 4.04 -3.09
CA GLY A 56 1.81 4.93 -2.95
C GLY A 56 0.68 4.68 -3.95
N ASP A 57 -0.41 5.39 -3.73
CA ASP A 57 -1.66 5.34 -4.51
C ASP A 57 -2.35 3.96 -4.44
N ALA A 58 -2.60 3.50 -3.22
CA ALA A 58 -3.32 2.26 -2.95
C ALA A 58 -4.76 2.31 -3.49
N TYR A 59 -5.41 3.44 -3.34
CA TYR A 59 -6.82 3.63 -3.66
C TYR A 59 -7.02 4.73 -4.69
N LYS A 60 -8.12 4.62 -5.45
CA LYS A 60 -8.55 5.67 -6.38
C LYS A 60 -8.92 6.96 -5.66
N ASP A 61 -9.56 6.83 -4.52
CA ASP A 61 -10.11 7.95 -3.77
C ASP A 61 -9.49 8.04 -2.36
N ARG A 62 -9.38 9.27 -1.86
CA ARG A 62 -8.86 9.58 -0.53
C ARG A 62 -9.68 9.01 0.62
N ASN A 63 -10.94 8.67 0.35
CA ASN A 63 -11.86 8.03 1.27
C ASN A 63 -12.32 6.70 0.65
N PRO A 64 -11.48 5.66 0.63
CA PRO A 64 -11.82 4.38 0.05
C PRO A 64 -12.95 3.71 0.84
N SER A 65 -13.79 2.93 0.16
CA SER A 65 -14.81 2.12 0.83
C SER A 65 -14.17 1.08 1.75
N GLN A 66 -14.92 0.63 2.76
CA GLN A 66 -14.47 -0.44 3.65
C GLN A 66 -14.12 -1.72 2.87
N THR A 67 -14.83 -1.99 1.78
CA THR A 67 -14.54 -3.13 0.89
C THR A 67 -13.17 -2.99 0.26
N HIS A 68 -12.81 -1.81 -0.28
CA HIS A 68 -11.51 -1.57 -0.87
C HIS A 68 -10.38 -1.70 0.16
N GLN A 69 -10.59 -1.15 1.37
CA GLN A 69 -9.62 -1.26 2.47
C GLN A 69 -9.43 -2.72 2.89
N LYS A 70 -10.52 -3.47 3.03
CA LYS A 70 -10.48 -4.90 3.35
C LYS A 70 -9.69 -5.70 2.30
N GLU A 71 -9.95 -5.47 1.01
CA GLU A 71 -9.29 -6.22 -0.05
C GLU A 71 -7.78 -5.90 -0.16
N PHE A 72 -7.38 -4.65 0.08
CA PHE A 72 -5.98 -4.27 0.18
C PHE A 72 -5.30 -4.92 1.39
N ALA A 73 -5.88 -4.75 2.58
CA ALA A 73 -5.35 -5.30 3.83
C ALA A 73 -5.19 -6.83 3.78
N LYS A 74 -6.15 -7.53 3.18
CA LYS A 74 -6.14 -9.00 3.01
C LYS A 74 -4.88 -9.49 2.28
N ARG A 75 -4.41 -8.75 1.28
CA ARG A 75 -3.23 -9.06 0.48
C ARG A 75 -1.93 -8.74 1.22
N LEU A 76 -1.90 -7.60 1.91
CA LEU A 76 -0.77 -7.28 2.79
C LEU A 76 -0.59 -8.32 3.89
N LEU A 77 -1.70 -8.78 4.50
CA LEU A 77 -1.66 -9.81 5.54
C LEU A 77 -1.14 -11.16 5.06
N LYS A 78 -1.27 -11.51 3.77
CA LYS A 78 -0.62 -12.70 3.22
C LYS A 78 0.91 -12.58 3.28
N LEU A 79 1.45 -11.40 2.95
CA LEU A 79 2.89 -11.13 2.99
C LEU A 79 3.42 -11.16 4.42
N THR A 80 2.77 -10.44 5.34
CA THR A 80 3.23 -10.35 6.73
C THR A 80 3.16 -11.68 7.46
N LYS A 81 2.14 -12.51 7.20
CA LYS A 81 2.05 -13.89 7.72
C LYS A 81 3.17 -14.80 7.22
N ALA A 82 3.75 -14.50 6.06
CA ALA A 82 4.92 -15.19 5.54
C ALA A 82 6.25 -14.53 5.99
N ASN A 83 6.18 -13.62 6.98
CA ASN A 83 7.31 -12.84 7.47
C ASN A 83 8.01 -12.01 6.39
N ILE A 84 7.30 -11.57 5.36
CA ILE A 84 7.81 -10.64 4.37
C ILE A 84 7.43 -9.22 4.83
N PRO A 85 8.39 -8.37 5.19
CA PRO A 85 8.10 -7.01 5.58
C PRO A 85 7.61 -6.19 4.39
N VAL A 86 6.75 -5.22 4.69
CA VAL A 86 6.14 -4.32 3.70
C VAL A 86 6.35 -2.88 4.12
N ALA A 87 6.92 -2.07 3.24
CA ALA A 87 7.00 -0.62 3.36
C ALA A 87 5.91 0.02 2.51
N LEU A 88 5.01 0.80 3.11
CA LEU A 88 3.91 1.50 2.44
C LEU A 88 4.20 3.00 2.42
N ILE A 89 4.45 3.56 1.26
CA ILE A 89 4.65 5.02 1.10
C ILE A 89 3.29 5.67 0.81
N VAL A 90 3.02 6.79 1.47
CA VAL A 90 1.78 7.54 1.28
C VAL A 90 1.83 8.33 -0.03
N GLY A 91 1.01 7.97 -1.00
CA GLY A 91 0.85 8.64 -2.29
C GLY A 91 -0.11 9.84 -2.23
N ASN A 92 -0.32 10.50 -3.36
CA ASN A 92 -1.20 11.67 -3.43
C ASN A 92 -2.70 11.31 -3.31
N HIS A 93 -3.10 10.13 -3.76
CA HIS A 93 -4.46 9.62 -3.60
C HIS A 93 -4.71 9.07 -2.19
N ASP A 94 -3.67 8.68 -1.46
CA ASP A 94 -3.80 8.20 -0.07
C ASP A 94 -3.91 9.37 0.92
N MET A 95 -3.45 10.57 0.54
CA MET A 95 -3.47 11.76 1.39
C MET A 95 -4.87 12.33 1.58
N PRO A 96 -5.34 12.57 2.82
CA PRO A 96 -6.66 13.15 3.07
C PRO A 96 -6.77 14.57 2.52
N GLY A 97 -7.99 15.01 2.17
CA GLY A 97 -8.25 16.36 1.64
C GLY A 97 -7.84 17.48 2.58
N ASN A 98 -8.03 17.31 3.89
CA ASN A 98 -7.80 18.32 4.93
C ASN A 98 -6.68 17.92 5.89
N LYS A 99 -5.96 18.92 6.43
CA LYS A 99 -5.01 18.70 7.53
C LYS A 99 -5.74 18.12 8.76
N GLY A 100 -5.09 17.20 9.47
CA GLY A 100 -5.61 16.61 10.69
C GLY A 100 -6.53 15.40 10.50
N ARG A 101 -6.79 14.98 9.25
CA ARG A 101 -7.44 13.70 8.97
C ARG A 101 -6.38 12.63 8.72
N ALA A 102 -6.66 11.43 9.22
CA ALA A 102 -5.85 10.25 8.94
C ALA A 102 -5.85 9.89 7.44
N THR A 103 -4.75 9.34 6.96
CA THR A 103 -4.69 8.69 5.65
C THR A 103 -5.40 7.34 5.71
N ALA A 104 -5.77 6.79 4.56
CA ALA A 104 -6.34 5.43 4.52
C ALA A 104 -5.32 4.35 4.95
N LEU A 105 -4.02 4.67 4.98
CA LEU A 105 -2.96 3.77 5.40
C LEU A 105 -2.66 3.83 6.90
N ASP A 106 -3.13 4.85 7.63
CA ASP A 106 -2.86 5.04 9.07
C ASP A 106 -3.50 3.95 9.95
N ILE A 107 -4.41 3.17 9.39
CA ILE A 107 -4.96 2.02 10.09
C ILE A 107 -3.90 0.96 10.40
N PHE A 108 -2.90 0.77 9.53
CA PHE A 108 -1.89 -0.28 9.70
C PHE A 108 -0.99 -0.05 10.92
N PRO A 109 -0.38 1.13 11.15
CA PRO A 109 0.37 1.38 12.37
C PRO A 109 -0.54 1.38 13.62
N THR A 110 -1.81 1.78 13.49
CA THR A 110 -2.77 1.75 14.61
C THR A 110 -3.06 0.32 15.07
N MET A 111 -3.10 -0.64 14.14
CA MET A 111 -3.29 -2.06 14.45
C MET A 111 -2.02 -2.74 14.99
N ASN A 112 -0.91 -2.02 15.05
CA ASN A 112 0.40 -2.52 15.49
C ASN A 112 0.76 -3.87 14.81
N LEU A 113 0.57 -3.93 13.50
CA LEU A 113 0.90 -5.11 12.71
C LEU A 113 2.42 -5.17 12.52
N ASP A 114 3.00 -6.26 13.03
CA ASP A 114 4.40 -6.55 12.76
C ASP A 114 4.64 -6.64 11.25
N ASN A 115 5.82 -6.22 10.82
CA ASN A 115 6.25 -6.27 9.42
C ASN A 115 5.49 -5.33 8.46
N ILE A 116 4.74 -4.31 8.93
CA ILE A 116 4.24 -3.22 8.10
C ILE A 116 4.78 -1.89 8.59
N THR A 117 5.51 -1.20 7.74
CA THR A 117 6.02 0.16 8.00
C THR A 117 5.32 1.15 7.08
N VAL A 118 4.59 2.10 7.64
CA VAL A 118 3.99 3.20 6.86
C VAL A 118 4.95 4.38 6.85
N ILE A 119 5.29 4.82 5.63
CA ILE A 119 6.19 5.93 5.36
C ILE A 119 5.35 7.17 5.04
N ASP A 120 5.07 7.96 6.06
CA ASP A 120 4.23 9.17 6.03
C ASP A 120 5.03 10.48 6.17
N LYS A 121 6.35 10.38 6.45
CA LYS A 121 7.23 11.52 6.68
C LYS A 121 8.50 11.42 5.84
N LEU A 122 9.07 12.58 5.54
CA LEU A 122 10.40 12.67 4.93
C LEU A 122 11.45 12.39 6.00
N GLN A 123 11.89 11.15 6.08
CA GLN A 123 12.92 10.70 7.01
C GLN A 123 13.56 9.40 6.57
N LEU A 124 14.62 9.01 7.24
CA LEU A 124 15.27 7.71 7.08
C LEU A 124 14.52 6.66 7.92
N TYR A 125 14.14 5.57 7.28
CA TYR A 125 13.53 4.40 7.93
C TYR A 125 14.51 3.23 7.86
N GLU A 126 14.67 2.51 8.96
CA GLU A 126 15.39 1.25 8.98
C GLU A 126 14.39 0.10 9.05
N ILE A 127 14.49 -0.83 8.12
CA ILE A 127 13.59 -1.98 8.01
C ILE A 127 14.42 -3.25 8.01
N ASN A 128 14.11 -4.15 8.94
CA ASN A 128 14.67 -5.48 8.92
C ASN A 128 14.03 -6.29 7.81
N THR A 129 14.83 -6.76 6.86
CA THR A 129 14.34 -7.62 5.79
C THR A 129 14.08 -9.04 6.30
N LYS A 130 13.37 -9.85 5.52
CA LYS A 130 13.08 -11.25 5.88
C LYS A 130 14.34 -12.07 6.13
N SER A 131 15.43 -11.81 5.42
CA SER A 131 16.73 -12.43 5.64
C SER A 131 17.49 -11.92 6.87
N GLY A 132 16.91 -10.97 7.62
CA GLY A 132 17.52 -10.41 8.83
C GLY A 132 18.53 -9.28 8.59
N ASN A 133 18.80 -8.92 7.33
CA ASN A 133 19.68 -7.81 7.02
C ASN A 133 18.89 -6.49 7.05
N PRO A 134 19.30 -5.49 7.83
CA PRO A 134 18.62 -4.19 7.83
C PRO A 134 18.87 -3.46 6.50
N ILE A 135 17.86 -2.73 6.05
CA ILE A 135 17.96 -1.81 4.92
C ILE A 135 17.50 -0.42 5.35
N GLN A 136 18.20 0.60 4.86
CA GLN A 136 17.81 1.99 5.07
C GLN A 136 17.06 2.51 3.85
N ILE A 137 15.88 3.08 4.09
CA ILE A 137 15.02 3.68 3.07
C ILE A 137 14.84 5.16 3.40
N LEU A 138 15.30 6.05 2.52
CA LEU A 138 14.90 7.45 2.61
C LEU A 138 13.48 7.57 2.07
N GLY A 139 12.52 7.63 2.98
CA GLY A 139 11.12 7.78 2.66
C GLY A 139 10.78 9.21 2.26
N MET A 140 10.17 9.39 1.08
CA MET A 140 9.67 10.68 0.62
C MET A 140 8.23 10.52 0.15
N PRO A 141 7.24 10.60 1.07
CA PRO A 141 5.83 10.54 0.72
C PRO A 141 5.42 11.76 -0.09
N TRP A 142 4.22 11.72 -0.67
CA TRP A 142 3.69 12.89 -1.36
C TRP A 142 3.63 14.11 -0.45
N ILE A 143 4.26 15.21 -0.86
CA ILE A 143 4.28 16.48 -0.12
C ILE A 143 3.50 17.53 -0.90
N ARG A 144 2.49 18.12 -0.26
CA ARG A 144 1.75 19.23 -0.87
C ARG A 144 2.64 20.46 -1.01
N LYS A 145 2.58 21.13 -2.16
CA LYS A 145 3.35 22.34 -2.45
C LYS A 145 3.26 23.40 -1.32
N GLY A 146 2.05 23.63 -0.79
CA GLY A 146 1.85 24.58 0.32
C GLY A 146 2.51 24.17 1.64
N SER A 147 2.68 22.87 1.88
CA SER A 147 3.38 22.37 3.08
C SER A 147 4.91 22.44 2.93
N LEU A 148 5.41 22.41 1.71
CA LEU A 148 6.84 22.56 1.42
C LEU A 148 7.27 24.01 1.66
N ILE A 149 6.50 24.98 1.16
CA ILE A 149 6.79 26.43 1.28
C ILE A 149 6.70 26.91 2.74
N SER A 150 5.83 26.34 3.56
CA SER A 150 5.68 26.73 4.96
C SER A 150 6.79 26.20 5.89
N ARG A 151 7.72 25.39 5.38
CA ARG A 151 8.87 24.84 6.12
C ARG A 151 10.21 25.47 5.72
N LEU A 152 10.19 26.35 4.72
CA LEU A 152 11.30 27.22 4.31
C LEU A 152 11.16 28.59 4.96
#